data_c6be2960108bfe4ebcc85b0f074d8794
#
_entry.id   c6be2960108bfe4ebcc85b0f074d8794
#
_cell.length_a   1.000
_cell.length_b   1.000
_cell.length_c   1.000
_cell.angle_alpha   90.00
_cell.angle_beta   90.00
_cell.angle_gamma   90.00
#
_symmetry.space_group_name_H-M   'P 1'
#
loop_
_entity.id
_entity.type
_entity.pdbx_description
1 polymer ?
#
loop_
_entity_poly.entity_id
_entity_poly.type
_entity_poly.pdbx_seq_one_letter_code
_entity_poly.pdbx_strand_id
1 'polypeptide(L)'
;TAEYVPMDITDAAHVSEVITKVSPDVVIHCAAWTAVDAAEDDDKKAKVKAINADGTQNIANVCKQLDCKMVYISTDYVFDGQGETPWEPDCKDYKPLNVYGETKLAGELAVSNTLDKYFIVRIAWVFGVNGKNFIKTMLNVGKTHDEVRVVNDQIGTPTYTLDLARLLVDMVETDKYGYYHATNEGGYISWYDF
;
A
#
# COMPACT_ATOMS: atom_id res chain seq x y z
N THR A 1 0.47 17.02 -19.34
CA THR A 1 1.10 15.77 -19.84
C THR A 1 2.04 15.25 -18.77
N ALA A 2 1.92 13.98 -18.38
CA ALA A 2 2.82 13.35 -17.43
C ALA A 2 4.19 13.11 -18.11
N GLU A 3 5.27 13.40 -17.39
CA GLU A 3 6.63 13.02 -17.77
C GLU A 3 6.99 11.69 -17.07
N TYR A 4 7.59 10.77 -17.81
CA TYR A 4 8.10 9.52 -17.25
C TYR A 4 9.59 9.65 -16.96
N VAL A 5 9.97 9.45 -15.69
CA VAL A 5 11.36 9.41 -15.25
C VAL A 5 11.58 8.05 -14.56
N PRO A 6 12.49 7.19 -15.07
CA PRO A 6 12.81 5.94 -14.40
C PRO A 6 13.53 6.21 -13.08
N MET A 7 13.17 5.45 -12.02
CA MET A 7 13.81 5.57 -10.71
C MET A 7 13.79 4.22 -10.00
N ASP A 8 14.95 3.76 -9.53
CA ASP A 8 15.06 2.62 -8.62
C ASP A 8 14.99 3.13 -7.18
N ILE A 9 13.90 2.81 -6.48
CA ILE A 9 13.69 3.26 -5.09
C ILE A 9 14.66 2.63 -4.11
N THR A 10 15.31 1.51 -4.47
CA THR A 10 16.29 0.84 -3.61
C THR A 10 17.68 1.49 -3.67
N ASP A 11 17.92 2.35 -4.64
CA ASP A 11 19.14 3.17 -4.76
C ASP A 11 18.90 4.57 -4.18
N ALA A 12 19.40 4.81 -2.98
CA ALA A 12 19.21 6.08 -2.26
C ALA A 12 19.78 7.29 -3.03
N ALA A 13 20.90 7.12 -3.74
CA ALA A 13 21.51 8.21 -4.51
C ALA A 13 20.63 8.56 -5.72
N HIS A 14 20.12 7.55 -6.43
CA HIS A 14 19.21 7.73 -7.56
C HIS A 14 17.88 8.37 -7.14
N VAL A 15 17.30 7.92 -6.01
CA VAL A 15 16.09 8.53 -5.43
C VAL A 15 16.31 10.01 -5.13
N SER A 16 17.45 10.34 -4.48
CA SER A 16 17.80 11.72 -4.16
C SER A 16 17.97 12.58 -5.41
N GLU A 17 18.68 12.09 -6.40
CA GLU A 17 18.90 12.81 -7.67
C GLU A 17 17.56 13.10 -8.37
N VAL A 18 16.75 12.07 -8.59
CA VAL A 18 15.51 12.19 -9.36
C VAL A 18 14.50 13.07 -8.66
N ILE A 19 14.19 12.82 -7.38
CA ILE A 19 13.15 13.58 -6.65
C ILE A 19 13.60 15.01 -6.43
N THR A 20 14.87 15.28 -6.14
CA THR A 20 15.39 16.65 -6.00
C THR A 20 15.31 17.41 -7.31
N LYS A 21 15.62 16.77 -8.44
CA LYS A 21 15.53 17.39 -9.77
C LYS A 21 14.08 17.74 -10.14
N VAL A 22 13.11 16.87 -9.81
CA VAL A 22 11.69 17.12 -10.04
C VAL A 22 11.16 18.18 -9.09
N SER A 23 11.65 18.22 -7.85
CA SER A 23 11.22 19.13 -6.78
C SER A 23 9.70 19.19 -6.60
N PRO A 24 9.04 18.05 -6.32
CA PRO A 24 7.59 17.98 -6.26
C PRO A 24 7.06 18.59 -4.95
N ASP A 25 5.84 19.12 -4.98
CA ASP A 25 5.10 19.52 -3.77
C ASP A 25 4.58 18.30 -3.00
N VAL A 26 4.30 17.20 -3.72
CA VAL A 26 3.74 15.97 -3.17
C VAL A 26 4.35 14.75 -3.84
N VAL A 27 4.71 13.74 -3.05
CA VAL A 27 5.08 12.39 -3.53
C VAL A 27 4.00 11.40 -3.16
N ILE A 28 3.37 10.75 -4.15
CA ILE A 28 2.44 9.63 -3.92
C ILE A 28 3.20 8.33 -4.18
N HIS A 29 3.58 7.63 -3.11
CA HIS A 29 4.39 6.42 -3.16
C HIS A 29 3.52 5.18 -3.27
N CYS A 30 3.38 4.67 -4.51
CA CYS A 30 2.60 3.46 -4.82
C CYS A 30 3.47 2.23 -5.10
N ALA A 31 4.79 2.37 -5.19
CA ALA A 31 5.68 1.26 -5.49
C ALA A 31 5.79 0.33 -4.27
N ALA A 32 5.61 -0.97 -4.50
CA ALA A 32 5.76 -1.99 -3.46
C ALA A 32 5.94 -3.38 -4.07
N TRP A 33 6.57 -4.28 -3.35
CA TRP A 33 6.44 -5.70 -3.57
C TRP A 33 5.11 -6.16 -2.96
N THR A 34 4.19 -6.65 -3.80
CA THR A 34 2.81 -7.00 -3.39
C THR A 34 2.48 -8.49 -3.54
N ALA A 35 3.43 -9.31 -3.99
CA ALA A 35 3.26 -10.76 -4.08
C ALA A 35 3.48 -11.38 -2.69
N VAL A 36 2.41 -11.45 -1.88
CA VAL A 36 2.44 -11.85 -0.47
C VAL A 36 3.08 -13.21 -0.28
N ASP A 37 2.59 -14.25 -0.98
CA ASP A 37 3.12 -15.61 -0.84
C ASP A 37 4.60 -15.70 -1.26
N ALA A 38 4.96 -15.05 -2.36
CA ALA A 38 6.34 -15.04 -2.85
C ALA A 38 7.29 -14.24 -1.95
N ALA A 39 6.78 -13.39 -1.06
CA ALA A 39 7.60 -12.67 -0.08
C ALA A 39 8.16 -13.60 1.00
N GLU A 40 7.54 -14.78 1.21
CA GLU A 40 8.01 -15.78 2.18
C GLU A 40 9.20 -16.59 1.68
N ASP A 41 9.50 -16.57 0.38
CA ASP A 41 10.65 -17.26 -0.17
C ASP A 41 11.95 -16.64 0.38
N ASP A 42 12.83 -17.44 0.98
CA ASP A 42 14.03 -16.96 1.66
C ASP A 42 14.98 -16.14 0.77
N ASP A 43 15.05 -16.47 -0.52
CA ASP A 43 15.84 -15.72 -1.52
C ASP A 43 15.23 -14.38 -1.89
N LYS A 44 13.98 -14.10 -1.52
CA LYS A 44 13.26 -12.86 -1.87
C LYS A 44 13.10 -11.90 -0.70
N LYS A 45 13.15 -12.37 0.54
CA LYS A 45 12.92 -11.56 1.75
C LYS A 45 13.77 -10.28 1.77
N ALA A 46 15.06 -10.38 1.44
CA ALA A 46 15.94 -9.22 1.38
C ALA A 46 15.49 -8.20 0.33
N LYS A 47 15.03 -8.66 -0.84
CA LYS A 47 14.52 -7.79 -1.89
C LYS A 47 13.18 -7.15 -1.53
N VAL A 48 12.29 -7.91 -0.88
CA VAL A 48 11.00 -7.39 -0.38
C VAL A 48 11.24 -6.27 0.62
N LYS A 49 12.15 -6.48 1.59
CA LYS A 49 12.55 -5.46 2.56
C LYS A 49 13.16 -4.23 1.87
N ALA A 50 14.09 -4.44 0.95
CA ALA A 50 14.73 -3.34 0.21
C ALA A 50 13.71 -2.46 -0.52
N ILE A 51 12.66 -3.05 -1.10
CA ILE A 51 11.61 -2.31 -1.81
C ILE A 51 10.64 -1.65 -0.81
N ASN A 52 10.02 -2.44 0.09
CA ASN A 52 8.90 -1.97 0.91
C ASN A 52 9.32 -1.09 2.09
N ALA A 53 10.50 -1.34 2.68
CA ALA A 53 10.99 -0.62 3.83
C ALA A 53 12.11 0.38 3.46
N ASP A 54 13.23 -0.12 2.93
CA ASP A 54 14.42 0.71 2.71
C ASP A 54 14.18 1.72 1.58
N GLY A 55 13.50 1.32 0.48
CA GLY A 55 13.10 2.21 -0.61
C GLY A 55 12.11 3.29 -0.17
N THR A 56 11.16 2.93 0.73
CA THR A 56 10.26 3.90 1.35
C THR A 56 11.02 4.91 2.21
N GLN A 57 12.02 4.44 3.00
CA GLN A 57 12.88 5.32 3.81
C GLN A 57 13.69 6.28 2.92
N ASN A 58 14.21 5.80 1.78
CA ASN A 58 14.95 6.66 0.84
C ASN A 58 14.07 7.81 0.33
N ILE A 59 12.83 7.52 -0.05
CA ILE A 59 11.87 8.54 -0.50
C ILE A 59 11.53 9.51 0.65
N ALA A 60 11.22 8.99 1.84
CA ALA A 60 10.88 9.81 3.01
C ALA A 60 12.02 10.78 3.37
N ASN A 61 13.29 10.34 3.30
CA ASN A 61 14.44 11.20 3.57
C ASN A 61 14.50 12.40 2.60
N VAL A 62 14.23 12.18 1.31
CA VAL A 62 14.24 13.26 0.31
C VAL A 62 13.03 14.18 0.48
N CYS A 63 11.84 13.62 0.77
CA CYS A 63 10.66 14.42 1.10
C CYS A 63 10.91 15.34 2.31
N LYS A 64 11.63 14.85 3.34
CA LYS A 64 12.03 15.66 4.50
C LYS A 64 12.95 16.83 4.10
N GLN A 65 13.92 16.56 3.22
CA GLN A 65 14.86 17.60 2.74
C GLN A 65 14.16 18.69 1.92
N LEU A 66 13.16 18.29 1.12
CA LEU A 66 12.38 19.21 0.28
C LEU A 66 11.18 19.83 0.98
N ASP A 67 10.89 19.42 2.21
CA ASP A 67 9.68 19.80 2.96
C ASP A 67 8.36 19.52 2.21
N CYS A 68 8.35 18.52 1.32
CA CYS A 68 7.17 18.14 0.54
C CYS A 68 6.30 17.11 1.26
N LYS A 69 5.01 17.05 0.89
CA LYS A 69 4.05 16.08 1.41
C LYS A 69 4.35 14.67 0.87
N MET A 70 4.09 13.64 1.67
CA MET A 70 4.19 12.26 1.21
C MET A 70 2.91 11.48 1.49
N VAL A 71 2.38 10.81 0.47
CA VAL A 71 1.35 9.78 0.62
C VAL A 71 2.01 8.41 0.50
N TYR A 72 1.83 7.55 1.47
CA TYR A 72 2.29 6.17 1.46
C TYR A 72 1.10 5.21 1.43
N ILE A 73 1.02 4.42 0.37
CA ILE A 73 -0.01 3.37 0.28
C ILE A 73 0.43 2.17 1.09
N SER A 74 -0.30 1.88 2.17
CA SER A 74 -0.07 0.76 3.06
C SER A 74 -1.19 -0.29 2.95
N THR A 75 -1.31 -1.19 3.91
CA THR A 75 -2.18 -2.36 3.89
C THR A 75 -2.74 -2.65 5.27
N ASP A 76 -3.85 -3.36 5.33
CA ASP A 76 -4.42 -4.00 6.52
C ASP A 76 -3.53 -5.12 7.09
N TYR A 77 -2.62 -5.70 6.30
CA TYR A 77 -1.67 -6.74 6.73
C TYR A 77 -0.68 -6.30 7.82
N VAL A 78 -0.69 -5.04 8.22
CA VAL A 78 0.05 -4.56 9.40
C VAL A 78 -0.56 -5.05 10.72
N PHE A 79 -1.78 -5.58 10.68
CA PHE A 79 -2.51 -6.19 11.80
C PHE A 79 -2.62 -7.72 11.63
N ASP A 80 -3.01 -8.42 12.70
CA ASP A 80 -3.17 -9.88 12.70
C ASP A 80 -4.51 -10.38 12.15
N GLY A 81 -5.42 -9.47 11.81
CA GLY A 81 -6.74 -9.82 11.30
C GLY A 81 -7.66 -10.49 12.33
N GLN A 82 -7.31 -10.49 13.62
CA GLN A 82 -8.12 -11.08 14.67
C GLN A 82 -9.11 -10.08 15.26
N GLY A 83 -10.27 -10.59 15.71
CA GLY A 83 -11.30 -9.77 16.33
C GLY A 83 -12.57 -9.66 15.48
N GLU A 84 -13.57 -8.98 16.04
CA GLU A 84 -14.92 -8.85 15.43
C GLU A 84 -15.23 -7.39 15.05
N THR A 85 -14.31 -6.47 15.32
CA THR A 85 -14.48 -5.04 15.05
C THR A 85 -13.38 -4.53 14.14
N PRO A 86 -13.67 -3.57 13.24
CA PRO A 86 -12.65 -2.92 12.43
C PRO A 86 -11.56 -2.24 13.26
N TRP A 87 -10.36 -2.22 12.72
CA TRP A 87 -9.24 -1.48 13.30
C TRP A 87 -9.42 0.03 13.10
N GLU A 88 -9.16 0.81 14.14
CA GLU A 88 -9.13 2.26 14.02
C GLU A 88 -7.83 2.74 13.36
N PRO A 89 -7.85 3.87 12.64
CA PRO A 89 -6.66 4.38 11.95
C PRO A 89 -5.47 4.66 12.86
N ASP A 90 -5.71 5.09 14.08
CA ASP A 90 -4.70 5.41 15.10
C ASP A 90 -4.26 4.21 15.94
N CYS A 91 -4.85 3.03 15.71
CA CYS A 91 -4.45 1.80 16.38
C CYS A 91 -2.99 1.45 16.04
N LYS A 92 -2.21 1.18 17.09
CA LYS A 92 -0.78 0.80 17.01
C LYS A 92 -0.52 -0.62 17.51
N ASP A 93 -1.55 -1.42 17.70
CA ASP A 93 -1.42 -2.83 18.06
C ASP A 93 -1.04 -3.68 16.83
N TYR A 94 0.09 -3.33 16.26
CA TYR A 94 0.61 -3.96 15.06
C TYR A 94 1.03 -5.40 15.32
N LYS A 95 0.57 -6.33 14.48
CA LYS A 95 0.90 -7.76 14.56
C LYS A 95 0.90 -8.38 13.15
N PRO A 96 1.81 -7.94 12.26
CA PRO A 96 1.88 -8.54 10.93
C PRO A 96 2.22 -10.02 11.02
N LEU A 97 1.56 -10.85 10.20
CA LEU A 97 1.70 -12.30 10.21
C LEU A 97 2.61 -12.85 9.11
N ASN A 98 3.14 -11.97 8.26
CA ASN A 98 3.96 -12.38 7.12
C ASN A 98 4.98 -11.28 6.74
N VAL A 99 5.97 -11.65 5.94
CA VAL A 99 7.06 -10.77 5.50
C VAL A 99 6.54 -9.53 4.75
N TYR A 100 5.46 -9.69 3.96
CA TYR A 100 4.82 -8.56 3.28
C TYR A 100 4.31 -7.53 4.30
N GLY A 101 3.51 -7.97 5.28
CA GLY A 101 2.96 -7.10 6.33
C GLY A 101 4.06 -6.46 7.17
N GLU A 102 5.08 -7.23 7.59
CA GLU A 102 6.23 -6.72 8.35
C GLU A 102 6.98 -5.61 7.60
N THR A 103 7.24 -5.83 6.31
CA THR A 103 7.98 -4.85 5.50
C THR A 103 7.14 -3.63 5.14
N LYS A 104 5.82 -3.77 4.97
CA LYS A 104 4.91 -2.64 4.80
C LYS A 104 4.79 -1.81 6.07
N LEU A 105 4.71 -2.46 7.25
CA LEU A 105 4.76 -1.78 8.54
C LEU A 105 6.08 -1.01 8.73
N ALA A 106 7.21 -1.63 8.39
CA ALA A 106 8.50 -0.94 8.45
C ALA A 106 8.51 0.32 7.56
N GLY A 107 7.84 0.28 6.40
CA GLY A 107 7.62 1.46 5.54
C GLY A 107 6.75 2.53 6.22
N GLU A 108 5.64 2.15 6.90
CA GLU A 108 4.84 3.11 7.68
C GLU A 108 5.67 3.82 8.74
N LEU A 109 6.47 3.04 9.49
CA LEU A 109 7.34 3.59 10.54
C LEU A 109 8.46 4.47 9.97
N ALA A 110 9.01 4.11 8.81
CA ALA A 110 9.99 4.94 8.09
C ALA A 110 9.39 6.32 7.75
N VAL A 111 8.16 6.36 7.24
CA VAL A 111 7.45 7.60 6.90
C VAL A 111 7.15 8.40 8.16
N SER A 112 6.45 7.82 9.15
CA SER A 112 5.97 8.53 10.33
C SER A 112 7.08 9.00 11.29
N ASN A 113 8.23 8.30 11.31
CA ASN A 113 9.39 8.72 12.10
C ASN A 113 10.23 9.81 11.40
N THR A 114 10.05 10.00 10.09
CA THR A 114 10.85 10.93 9.29
C THR A 114 10.12 12.23 9.01
N LEU A 115 8.81 12.16 8.72
CA LEU A 115 8.01 13.26 8.21
C LEU A 115 6.94 13.72 9.20
N ASP A 116 6.60 15.00 9.11
CA ASP A 116 5.41 15.58 9.75
C ASP A 116 4.25 15.72 8.77
N LYS A 117 4.55 15.90 7.46
CA LYS A 117 3.59 16.10 6.37
C LYS A 117 3.34 14.80 5.60
N TYR A 118 2.62 13.85 6.22
CA TYR A 118 2.38 12.54 5.59
C TYR A 118 0.94 12.08 5.71
N PHE A 119 0.54 11.27 4.73
CA PHE A 119 -0.68 10.47 4.76
C PHE A 119 -0.28 9.00 4.58
N ILE A 120 -0.51 8.17 5.60
CA ILE A 120 -0.38 6.71 5.50
C ILE A 120 -1.77 6.16 5.28
N VAL A 121 -2.00 5.61 4.09
CA VAL A 121 -3.31 5.16 3.64
C VAL A 121 -3.30 3.63 3.53
N ARG A 122 -3.93 2.95 4.47
CA ARG A 122 -4.09 1.51 4.48
C ARG A 122 -5.30 1.13 3.64
N ILE A 123 -5.08 0.21 2.74
CA ILE A 123 -6.09 -0.31 1.81
C ILE A 123 -6.13 -1.83 1.86
N ALA A 124 -7.26 -2.40 1.46
CA ALA A 124 -7.47 -3.84 1.38
C ALA A 124 -8.16 -4.22 0.07
N TRP A 125 -7.96 -5.45 -0.40
CA TRP A 125 -8.69 -6.06 -1.51
C TRP A 125 -8.79 -5.18 -2.75
N VAL A 126 -7.66 -4.67 -3.19
CA VAL A 126 -7.55 -3.68 -4.27
C VAL A 126 -7.94 -4.29 -5.61
N PHE A 127 -8.86 -3.65 -6.31
CA PHE A 127 -9.25 -4.04 -7.65
C PHE A 127 -9.42 -2.84 -8.58
N GLY A 128 -9.32 -3.10 -9.88
CA GLY A 128 -9.48 -2.07 -10.89
C GLY A 128 -9.26 -2.58 -12.30
N VAL A 129 -9.36 -1.66 -13.25
CA VAL A 129 -9.23 -1.97 -14.69
C VAL A 129 -7.82 -2.45 -15.07
N ASN A 130 -6.81 -1.92 -14.38
CA ASN A 130 -5.40 -2.25 -14.65
C ASN A 130 -4.87 -3.30 -13.66
N GLY A 131 -3.80 -4.00 -14.06
CA GLY A 131 -3.13 -4.98 -13.22
C GLY A 131 -3.91 -6.28 -12.98
N LYS A 132 -3.33 -7.17 -12.20
CA LYS A 132 -3.98 -8.40 -11.71
C LYS A 132 -4.79 -8.08 -10.47
N ASN A 133 -5.97 -8.69 -10.33
CA ASN A 133 -6.80 -8.58 -9.13
C ASN A 133 -7.75 -9.77 -9.03
N PHE A 134 -8.41 -9.91 -7.89
CA PHE A 134 -9.31 -11.02 -7.59
C PHE A 134 -10.41 -11.19 -8.64
N ILE A 135 -11.10 -10.12 -9.04
CA ILE A 135 -12.19 -10.17 -10.03
C ILE A 135 -11.71 -10.77 -11.35
N LYS A 136 -10.58 -10.26 -11.88
CA LYS A 136 -10.00 -10.79 -13.13
C LYS A 136 -9.55 -12.24 -12.99
N THR A 137 -9.03 -12.61 -11.83
CA THR A 137 -8.63 -13.98 -11.52
C THR A 137 -9.85 -14.89 -11.56
N MET A 138 -10.94 -14.55 -10.86
CA MET A 138 -12.17 -15.34 -10.84
C MET A 138 -12.80 -15.46 -12.23
N LEU A 139 -12.85 -14.38 -13.01
CA LEU A 139 -13.33 -14.42 -14.40
C LEU A 139 -12.50 -15.36 -15.29
N ASN A 140 -11.19 -15.45 -15.07
CA ASN A 140 -10.33 -16.36 -15.84
C ASN A 140 -10.45 -17.82 -15.36
N VAL A 141 -10.48 -18.05 -14.06
CA VAL A 141 -10.64 -19.39 -13.47
C VAL A 141 -11.99 -19.98 -13.86
N GLY A 142 -13.08 -19.19 -13.81
CA GLY A 142 -14.42 -19.64 -14.20
C GLY A 142 -14.57 -20.02 -15.67
N LYS A 143 -13.62 -19.67 -16.55
CA LYS A 143 -13.60 -20.13 -17.95
C LYS A 143 -13.06 -21.55 -18.12
N THR A 144 -12.33 -22.05 -17.12
CA THR A 144 -11.54 -23.29 -17.24
C THR A 144 -11.84 -24.33 -16.18
N HIS A 145 -12.65 -23.96 -15.17
CA HIS A 145 -13.01 -24.83 -14.04
C HIS A 145 -14.52 -24.83 -13.83
N ASP A 146 -15.09 -26.01 -13.64
CA ASP A 146 -16.52 -26.18 -13.36
C ASP A 146 -16.87 -25.83 -11.91
N GLU A 147 -15.88 -25.86 -11.00
CA GLU A 147 -16.04 -25.55 -9.58
C GLU A 147 -14.86 -24.71 -9.11
N VAL A 148 -15.16 -23.67 -8.33
CA VAL A 148 -14.16 -22.81 -7.68
C VAL A 148 -14.46 -22.76 -6.19
N ARG A 149 -13.43 -23.01 -5.36
CA ARG A 149 -13.55 -22.90 -3.89
C ARG A 149 -12.97 -21.56 -3.45
N VAL A 150 -13.79 -20.78 -2.77
CA VAL A 150 -13.41 -19.44 -2.29
C VAL A 150 -13.60 -19.39 -0.77
N VAL A 151 -12.66 -18.77 -0.10
CA VAL A 151 -12.66 -18.55 1.37
C VAL A 151 -13.86 -17.70 1.77
N ASN A 152 -14.58 -18.08 2.84
CA ASN A 152 -15.76 -17.37 3.33
C ASN A 152 -15.68 -16.91 4.79
N ASP A 153 -14.56 -17.16 5.45
CA ASP A 153 -14.28 -16.78 6.84
C ASP A 153 -13.30 -15.61 6.98
N GLN A 154 -12.76 -15.10 5.87
CA GLN A 154 -12.02 -13.86 5.84
C GLN A 154 -12.95 -12.72 5.42
N ILE A 155 -13.12 -11.76 6.33
CA ILE A 155 -14.06 -10.65 6.18
C ILE A 155 -13.27 -9.35 5.96
N GLY A 156 -13.71 -8.55 5.00
CA GLY A 156 -13.04 -7.30 4.64
C GLY A 156 -13.91 -6.38 3.79
N THR A 157 -13.27 -5.34 3.26
CA THR A 157 -13.90 -4.36 2.37
C THR A 157 -13.04 -4.14 1.13
N PRO A 158 -13.59 -4.31 -0.08
CA PRO A 158 -12.85 -4.04 -1.31
C PRO A 158 -12.50 -2.57 -1.51
N THR A 159 -11.42 -2.29 -2.23
CA THR A 159 -10.99 -0.94 -2.59
C THR A 159 -10.89 -0.80 -4.11
N TYR A 160 -11.74 0.03 -4.71
CA TYR A 160 -11.68 0.34 -6.14
C TYR A 160 -10.62 1.41 -6.41
N THR A 161 -9.69 1.12 -7.31
CA THR A 161 -8.53 1.98 -7.56
C THR A 161 -8.85 3.38 -8.06
N LEU A 162 -9.95 3.57 -8.82
CA LEU A 162 -10.33 4.88 -9.32
C LEU A 162 -10.87 5.78 -8.19
N ASP A 163 -11.65 5.22 -7.27
CA ASP A 163 -12.18 5.96 -6.13
C ASP A 163 -11.03 6.30 -5.15
N LEU A 164 -10.13 5.34 -4.92
CA LEU A 164 -8.91 5.59 -4.16
C LEU A 164 -8.10 6.74 -4.78
N ALA A 165 -7.88 6.74 -6.10
CA ALA A 165 -7.11 7.79 -6.77
C ALA A 165 -7.73 9.17 -6.58
N ARG A 166 -9.06 9.29 -6.65
CA ARG A 166 -9.78 10.55 -6.38
C ARG A 166 -9.61 10.99 -4.93
N LEU A 167 -9.79 10.06 -3.98
CA LEU A 167 -9.58 10.32 -2.56
C LEU A 167 -8.15 10.83 -2.28
N LEU A 168 -7.12 10.21 -2.88
CA LEU A 168 -5.74 10.65 -2.69
C LEU A 168 -5.49 12.06 -3.21
N VAL A 169 -6.12 12.45 -4.33
CA VAL A 169 -6.05 13.83 -4.85
C VAL A 169 -6.70 14.80 -3.87
N ASP A 170 -7.89 14.48 -3.36
CA ASP A 170 -8.57 15.34 -2.38
C ASP A 170 -7.79 15.43 -1.06
N MET A 171 -7.16 14.34 -0.61
CA MET A 171 -6.35 14.32 0.61
C MET A 171 -5.13 15.25 0.52
N VAL A 172 -4.40 15.25 -0.59
CA VAL A 172 -3.17 16.05 -0.73
C VAL A 172 -3.44 17.55 -0.80
N GLU A 173 -4.67 17.97 -1.12
CA GLU A 173 -5.11 19.37 -1.06
C GLU A 173 -5.35 19.85 0.39
N THR A 174 -5.25 18.95 1.39
CA THR A 174 -5.43 19.25 2.80
C THR A 174 -4.12 19.16 3.58
N ASP A 175 -4.14 19.60 4.85
CA ASP A 175 -3.08 19.41 5.83
C ASP A 175 -3.52 18.46 6.97
N LYS A 176 -4.49 17.57 6.69
CA LYS A 176 -5.00 16.59 7.64
C LYS A 176 -4.10 15.35 7.65
N TYR A 177 -2.85 15.53 8.08
CA TYR A 177 -1.85 14.48 8.10
C TYR A 177 -2.18 13.36 9.07
N GLY A 178 -1.64 12.16 8.84
CA GLY A 178 -1.76 11.02 9.74
C GLY A 178 -2.08 9.70 9.04
N TYR A 179 -2.68 8.78 9.80
CA TYR A 179 -3.05 7.44 9.38
C TYR A 179 -4.52 7.39 8.96
N TYR A 180 -4.80 6.62 7.90
CA TYR A 180 -6.13 6.45 7.33
C TYR A 180 -6.37 5.00 6.91
N HIS A 181 -7.62 4.55 7.03
CA HIS A 181 -8.13 3.40 6.30
C HIS A 181 -8.97 3.91 5.13
N ALA A 182 -8.69 3.43 3.92
CA ALA A 182 -9.43 3.83 2.72
C ALA A 182 -9.95 2.59 2.00
N THR A 183 -11.27 2.40 2.06
CA THR A 183 -12.01 1.33 1.39
C THR A 183 -13.30 1.87 0.83
N ASN A 184 -13.95 1.15 -0.09
CA ASN A 184 -15.27 1.54 -0.57
C ASN A 184 -16.35 1.26 0.48
N GLU A 185 -17.43 2.02 0.41
CA GLU A 185 -18.65 1.79 1.17
C GLU A 185 -19.36 0.50 0.70
N GLY A 186 -20.20 -0.09 1.54
CA GLY A 186 -21.02 -1.25 1.19
C GLY A 186 -21.04 -2.35 2.23
N GLY A 187 -20.35 -2.16 3.36
CA GLY A 187 -20.30 -3.13 4.47
C GLY A 187 -19.16 -4.13 4.34
N TYR A 188 -19.18 -5.12 5.23
CA TYR A 188 -18.15 -6.15 5.34
C TYR A 188 -18.63 -7.40 4.62
N ILE A 189 -17.79 -7.95 3.75
CA ILE A 189 -18.07 -9.13 2.95
C ILE A 189 -16.93 -10.14 3.05
N SER A 190 -17.21 -11.41 2.76
CA SER A 190 -16.17 -12.42 2.58
C SER A 190 -15.58 -12.38 1.17
N TRP A 191 -14.45 -13.08 0.95
CA TRP A 191 -13.96 -13.30 -0.41
C TRP A 191 -14.96 -14.07 -1.28
N TYR A 192 -15.75 -14.96 -0.65
CA TYR A 192 -16.81 -15.70 -1.34
C TYR A 192 -17.92 -14.74 -1.82
N ASP A 193 -18.33 -13.77 -1.02
CA ASP A 193 -19.36 -12.79 -1.37
C ASP A 193 -18.87 -11.83 -2.45
N PHE A 194 -17.60 -11.45 -2.40
CA PHE A 194 -16.96 -10.59 -3.39
C PHE A 194 -16.87 -11.26 -4.75
#